data_c6eb4a4a2fdea6783fd5e4ea451aeae4
#
_entry.id   c6eb4a4a2fdea6783fd5e4ea451aeae4
#
_cell.length_a   1.000
_cell.length_b   1.000
_cell.length_c   1.000
_cell.angle_alpha   90.00
_cell.angle_beta   90.00
_cell.angle_gamma   90.00
#
_symmetry.space_group_name_H-M   'P 1'
#
loop_
_entity.id
_entity.type
_entity.pdbx_description
1 polymer ?
#
loop_
_entity_poly.entity_id
_entity_poly.type
_entity_poly.pdbx_seq_one_letter_code
_entity_poly.pdbx_strand_id
1 'polypeptide(L)'
;MTDSKVFSGKLALVTGASRGIGAATAEALAAAGAHVIMVARTPAALEEVEERIHQAGGTATIAPLDLTDGESIGKLAGAVAERWQRLDILVLNAAMLGSLSPVQDIDPKEYSRLLSLNLLANQALIAAFDSLLKRADSADIVALTSSVGGEPRAFWGAYGSSKAALEALLSAYADETAYTGRIRVHIIDPGATRTRMRALAFPGEEPESVKPPEVVGKAIVERLAANAPTGEKIRVDA
;
A
#
# COMPACT_ATOMS: atom_id res chain seq x y z
N MET A 1 29.23 17.40 -2.62
CA MET A 1 28.80 15.98 -2.67
C MET A 1 27.29 16.01 -2.74
N THR A 2 26.70 15.69 -3.88
CA THR A 2 25.25 15.54 -4.00
C THR A 2 24.86 14.34 -3.13
N ASP A 3 24.14 14.59 -2.03
CA ASP A 3 23.52 13.51 -1.25
C ASP A 3 22.71 12.63 -2.21
N SER A 4 23.22 11.44 -2.51
CA SER A 4 22.48 10.50 -3.37
C SER A 4 21.25 10.08 -2.58
N LYS A 5 20.07 10.41 -3.11
CA LYS A 5 18.80 10.00 -2.51
C LYS A 5 18.79 8.48 -2.40
N VAL A 6 18.36 7.94 -1.25
CA VAL A 6 18.48 6.51 -0.87
C VAL A 6 17.83 5.56 -1.88
N PHE A 7 16.78 6.01 -2.58
CA PHE A 7 16.08 5.21 -3.60
C PHE A 7 16.34 5.71 -5.03
N SER A 8 17.46 6.41 -5.27
CA SER A 8 17.82 6.83 -6.62
C SER A 8 17.91 5.63 -7.57
N GLY A 9 17.23 5.72 -8.71
CA GLY A 9 17.15 4.65 -9.71
C GLY A 9 16.23 3.48 -9.35
N LYS A 10 15.50 3.52 -8.22
CA LYS A 10 14.49 2.54 -7.84
C LYS A 10 13.13 2.88 -8.45
N LEU A 11 12.35 1.84 -8.77
CA LEU A 11 10.96 1.93 -9.22
C LEU A 11 10.04 1.47 -8.11
N ALA A 12 9.08 2.31 -7.74
CA ALA A 12 8.03 2.01 -6.77
C ALA A 12 6.65 2.02 -7.43
N LEU A 13 5.76 1.12 -7.00
CA LEU A 13 4.34 1.15 -7.34
C LEU A 13 3.53 1.30 -6.06
N VAL A 14 2.64 2.30 -6.00
CA VAL A 14 1.81 2.58 -4.82
C VAL A 14 0.33 2.52 -5.21
N THR A 15 -0.41 1.62 -4.58
CA THR A 15 -1.86 1.48 -4.78
C THR A 15 -2.65 2.38 -3.83
N GLY A 16 -3.79 2.91 -4.30
CA GLY A 16 -4.57 3.88 -3.52
C GLY A 16 -3.84 5.21 -3.31
N ALA A 17 -2.99 5.60 -4.28
CA ALA A 17 -2.07 6.73 -4.18
C ALA A 17 -2.73 8.11 -4.32
N SER A 18 -4.04 8.21 -4.55
CA SER A 18 -4.72 9.49 -4.80
C SER A 18 -4.97 10.34 -3.54
N ARG A 19 -4.78 9.81 -2.33
CA ARG A 19 -5.01 10.51 -1.05
C ARG A 19 -4.47 9.75 0.15
N GLY A 20 -4.46 10.42 1.31
CA GLY A 20 -4.15 9.83 2.60
C GLY A 20 -2.79 9.15 2.63
N ILE A 21 -2.70 7.98 3.25
CA ILE A 21 -1.41 7.26 3.43
C ILE A 21 -0.76 6.92 2.08
N GLY A 22 -1.56 6.54 1.07
CA GLY A 22 -1.01 6.20 -0.25
C GLY A 22 -0.36 7.39 -0.94
N ALA A 23 -0.99 8.57 -0.92
CA ALA A 23 -0.40 9.81 -1.47
C ALA A 23 0.86 10.21 -0.69
N ALA A 24 0.79 10.23 0.64
CA ALA A 24 1.94 10.57 1.49
C ALA A 24 3.12 9.59 1.29
N THR A 25 2.84 8.30 1.11
CA THR A 25 3.86 7.30 0.81
C THR A 25 4.49 7.52 -0.57
N ALA A 26 3.66 7.84 -1.60
CA ALA A 26 4.15 8.14 -2.94
C ALA A 26 5.07 9.38 -2.94
N GLU A 27 4.65 10.45 -2.27
CA GLU A 27 5.43 11.68 -2.11
C GLU A 27 6.75 11.41 -1.35
N ALA A 28 6.72 10.65 -0.26
CA ALA A 28 7.91 10.32 0.52
C ALA A 28 8.91 9.45 -0.26
N LEU A 29 8.45 8.45 -1.02
CA LEU A 29 9.29 7.61 -1.89
C LEU A 29 9.91 8.44 -3.02
N ALA A 30 9.14 9.32 -3.66
CA ALA A 30 9.64 10.22 -4.70
C ALA A 30 10.67 11.23 -4.15
N ALA A 31 10.44 11.78 -2.97
CA ALA A 31 11.39 12.63 -2.27
C ALA A 31 12.69 11.90 -1.94
N ALA A 32 12.61 10.59 -1.63
CA ALA A 32 13.76 9.71 -1.40
C ALA A 32 14.46 9.25 -2.71
N GLY A 33 13.93 9.64 -3.88
CA GLY A 33 14.57 9.44 -5.19
C GLY A 33 14.01 8.31 -6.04
N ALA A 34 12.98 7.61 -5.60
CA ALA A 34 12.31 6.62 -6.42
C ALA A 34 11.49 7.28 -7.54
N HIS A 35 11.37 6.60 -8.69
CA HIS A 35 10.29 6.89 -9.63
C HIS A 35 9.03 6.14 -9.17
N VAL A 36 7.90 6.86 -9.01
CA VAL A 36 6.70 6.28 -8.39
C VAL A 36 5.58 6.11 -9.41
N ILE A 37 5.13 4.86 -9.63
CA ILE A 37 3.90 4.57 -10.35
C ILE A 37 2.74 4.64 -9.36
N MET A 38 1.82 5.57 -9.58
CA MET A 38 0.69 5.83 -8.70
C MET A 38 -0.60 5.25 -9.27
N VAL A 39 -1.21 4.31 -8.54
CA VAL A 39 -2.43 3.60 -8.96
C VAL A 39 -3.62 4.03 -8.11
N ALA A 40 -4.68 4.52 -8.76
CA ALA A 40 -6.00 4.76 -8.18
C ALA A 40 -7.04 4.89 -9.29
N ARG A 41 -8.33 4.95 -8.93
CA ARG A 41 -9.44 5.01 -9.92
C ARG A 41 -9.65 6.38 -10.55
N THR A 42 -9.32 7.47 -9.85
CA THR A 42 -9.67 8.84 -10.22
C THR A 42 -8.44 9.55 -10.79
N PRO A 43 -8.38 9.80 -12.12
CA PRO A 43 -7.22 10.43 -12.75
C PRO A 43 -6.88 11.79 -12.14
N ALA A 44 -7.85 12.71 -12.05
CA ALA A 44 -7.62 14.06 -11.54
C ALA A 44 -6.98 14.07 -10.12
N ALA A 45 -7.39 13.14 -9.24
CA ALA A 45 -6.80 13.06 -7.90
C ALA A 45 -5.38 12.46 -7.91
N LEU A 46 -5.00 11.71 -8.95
CA LEU A 46 -3.61 11.27 -9.15
C LEU A 46 -2.75 12.42 -9.72
N GLU A 47 -3.30 13.20 -10.65
CA GLU A 47 -2.64 14.37 -11.23
C GLU A 47 -2.28 15.41 -10.17
N GLU A 48 -3.16 15.64 -9.18
CA GLU A 48 -2.86 16.52 -8.05
C GLU A 48 -1.66 16.03 -7.21
N VAL A 49 -1.53 14.72 -7.00
CA VAL A 49 -0.39 14.14 -6.26
C VAL A 49 0.87 14.18 -7.11
N GLU A 50 0.77 13.88 -8.41
CA GLU A 50 1.87 13.93 -9.37
C GLU A 50 2.47 15.34 -9.44
N GLU A 51 1.62 16.37 -9.50
CA GLU A 51 2.06 17.77 -9.52
C GLU A 51 2.85 18.12 -8.25
N ARG A 52 2.37 17.71 -7.05
CA ARG A 52 3.11 17.94 -5.80
C ARG A 52 4.47 17.24 -5.80
N ILE A 53 4.54 16.01 -6.33
CA ILE A 53 5.80 15.28 -6.48
C ILE A 53 6.75 16.01 -7.41
N HIS A 54 6.27 16.49 -8.55
CA HIS A 54 7.09 17.23 -9.53
C HIS A 54 7.58 18.58 -8.95
N GLN A 55 6.72 19.32 -8.28
CA GLN A 55 7.09 20.57 -7.60
C GLN A 55 8.17 20.36 -6.53
N ALA A 56 8.17 19.20 -5.87
CA ALA A 56 9.20 18.81 -4.91
C ALA A 56 10.48 18.23 -5.59
N GLY A 57 10.54 18.21 -6.92
CA GLY A 57 11.69 17.69 -7.68
C GLY A 57 11.79 16.16 -7.73
N GLY A 58 10.67 15.48 -7.48
CA GLY A 58 10.52 14.03 -7.65
C GLY A 58 9.99 13.66 -9.05
N THR A 59 9.79 12.37 -9.28
CA THR A 59 9.20 11.86 -10.54
C THR A 59 8.14 10.81 -10.26
N ALA A 60 7.02 10.90 -11.00
CA ALA A 60 5.94 9.93 -10.90
C ALA A 60 5.33 9.62 -12.28
N THR A 61 4.52 8.60 -12.34
CA THR A 61 3.66 8.22 -13.48
C THR A 61 2.31 7.81 -12.93
N ILE A 62 1.24 8.38 -13.44
CA ILE A 62 -0.12 7.98 -13.06
C ILE A 62 -0.57 6.75 -13.84
N ALA A 63 -1.27 5.84 -13.17
CA ALA A 63 -1.90 4.65 -13.76
C ALA A 63 -3.35 4.54 -13.24
N PRO A 64 -4.31 5.26 -13.86
CA PRO A 64 -5.71 5.20 -13.49
C PRO A 64 -6.29 3.82 -13.75
N LEU A 65 -6.76 3.13 -12.69
CA LEU A 65 -7.17 1.74 -12.81
C LEU A 65 -8.05 1.32 -11.63
N ASP A 66 -9.04 0.47 -11.86
CA ASP A 66 -9.79 -0.21 -10.81
C ASP A 66 -9.12 -1.56 -10.49
N LEU A 67 -8.61 -1.69 -9.26
CA LEU A 67 -7.92 -2.89 -8.80
C LEU A 67 -8.86 -4.09 -8.60
N THR A 68 -10.17 -3.91 -8.67
CA THR A 68 -11.13 -5.04 -8.67
C THR A 68 -11.25 -5.70 -10.03
N ASP A 69 -10.67 -5.10 -11.08
CA ASP A 69 -10.52 -5.68 -12.40
C ASP A 69 -9.14 -6.33 -12.55
N GLY A 70 -9.10 -7.67 -12.42
CA GLY A 70 -7.87 -8.44 -12.51
C GLY A 70 -7.18 -8.38 -13.88
N GLU A 71 -7.93 -8.18 -14.98
CA GLU A 71 -7.36 -8.01 -16.32
C GLU A 71 -6.55 -6.71 -16.40
N SER A 72 -7.05 -5.65 -15.80
CA SER A 72 -6.36 -4.36 -15.73
C SER A 72 -5.05 -4.43 -14.93
N ILE A 73 -4.99 -5.25 -13.87
CA ILE A 73 -3.74 -5.49 -13.12
C ILE A 73 -2.70 -6.18 -14.02
N GLY A 74 -3.11 -7.18 -14.79
CA GLY A 74 -2.22 -7.86 -15.75
C GLY A 74 -1.69 -6.92 -16.83
N LYS A 75 -2.53 -6.05 -17.39
CA LYS A 75 -2.14 -5.02 -18.37
C LYS A 75 -1.13 -4.03 -17.77
N LEU A 76 -1.35 -3.60 -16.53
CA LEU A 76 -0.40 -2.72 -15.83
C LEU A 76 0.96 -3.40 -15.64
N ALA A 77 0.98 -4.66 -15.21
CA ALA A 77 2.22 -5.41 -15.03
C ALA A 77 2.97 -5.58 -16.37
N GLY A 78 2.26 -5.84 -17.47
CA GLY A 78 2.81 -5.90 -18.81
C GLY A 78 3.47 -4.57 -19.23
N ALA A 79 2.78 -3.45 -19.04
CA ALA A 79 3.31 -2.11 -19.37
C ALA A 79 4.55 -1.75 -18.51
N VAL A 80 4.56 -2.12 -17.23
CA VAL A 80 5.72 -1.93 -16.36
C VAL A 80 6.89 -2.82 -16.80
N ALA A 81 6.61 -4.07 -17.18
CA ALA A 81 7.64 -4.99 -17.69
C ALA A 81 8.29 -4.48 -18.98
N GLU A 82 7.50 -3.90 -19.88
CA GLU A 82 8.00 -3.35 -21.14
C GLU A 82 8.89 -2.12 -20.93
N ARG A 83 8.46 -1.20 -20.04
CA ARG A 83 9.14 0.10 -19.87
C ARG A 83 10.32 0.07 -18.91
N TRP A 84 10.22 -0.66 -17.79
CA TRP A 84 11.23 -0.63 -16.70
C TRP A 84 11.88 -1.98 -16.41
N GLN A 85 11.27 -3.10 -16.85
CA GLN A 85 11.77 -4.47 -16.78
C GLN A 85 11.91 -5.03 -15.35
N ARG A 86 11.75 -4.24 -14.29
CA ARG A 86 11.79 -4.64 -12.88
C ARG A 86 10.83 -3.77 -12.04
N LEU A 87 10.59 -4.22 -10.82
CA LEU A 87 9.93 -3.42 -9.77
C LEU A 87 10.72 -3.58 -8.47
N ASP A 88 11.10 -2.48 -7.84
CA ASP A 88 11.89 -2.50 -6.60
C ASP A 88 11.01 -2.40 -5.33
N ILE A 89 9.89 -1.66 -5.39
CA ILE A 89 9.00 -1.44 -4.24
C ILE A 89 7.55 -1.57 -4.68
N LEU A 90 6.78 -2.45 -4.01
CA LEU A 90 5.33 -2.60 -4.20
C LEU A 90 4.58 -2.23 -2.92
N VAL A 91 3.80 -1.15 -2.95
CA VAL A 91 3.01 -0.70 -1.78
C VAL A 91 1.53 -1.04 -1.97
N LEU A 92 1.07 -2.03 -1.21
CA LEU A 92 -0.30 -2.52 -1.15
C LEU A 92 -1.09 -1.71 -0.10
N ASN A 93 -1.57 -0.52 -0.51
CA ASN A 93 -2.26 0.42 0.39
C ASN A 93 -3.76 0.56 0.07
N ALA A 94 -4.17 0.30 -1.18
CA ALA A 94 -5.57 0.44 -1.57
C ALA A 94 -6.48 -0.44 -0.71
N ALA A 95 -7.50 0.16 -0.10
CA ALA A 95 -8.49 -0.55 0.70
C ALA A 95 -9.79 0.25 0.81
N MET A 96 -10.88 -0.44 1.18
CA MET A 96 -12.12 0.16 1.62
C MET A 96 -12.48 -0.33 3.02
N LEU A 97 -13.19 0.49 3.78
CA LEU A 97 -13.65 0.18 5.13
C LEU A 97 -14.89 -0.73 5.11
N GLY A 98 -15.82 -0.46 4.20
CA GLY A 98 -17.17 -0.99 4.25
C GLY A 98 -17.99 -0.39 5.42
N SER A 99 -19.18 -0.93 5.62
CA SER A 99 -20.04 -0.56 6.74
C SER A 99 -19.61 -1.26 8.02
N LEU A 100 -19.55 -0.52 9.12
CA LEU A 100 -19.32 -1.09 10.45
C LEU A 100 -20.66 -1.59 11.00
N SER A 101 -20.84 -2.90 11.08
CA SER A 101 -22.12 -3.54 11.46
C SER A 101 -21.91 -4.80 12.29
N PRO A 102 -22.92 -5.26 13.07
CA PRO A 102 -22.90 -6.58 13.67
C PRO A 102 -22.69 -7.67 12.60
N VAL A 103 -22.05 -8.78 12.95
CA VAL A 103 -21.67 -9.83 12.00
C VAL A 103 -22.87 -10.39 11.23
N GLN A 104 -24.02 -10.58 11.91
CA GLN A 104 -25.24 -11.09 11.29
C GLN A 104 -25.89 -10.12 10.30
N ASP A 105 -25.54 -8.82 10.37
CA ASP A 105 -26.13 -7.75 9.55
C ASP A 105 -25.16 -7.29 8.42
N ILE A 106 -24.04 -7.99 8.23
CA ILE A 106 -23.11 -7.69 7.15
C ILE A 106 -23.79 -7.94 5.81
N ASP A 107 -23.87 -6.91 4.95
CA ASP A 107 -24.36 -7.05 3.58
C ASP A 107 -23.40 -7.91 2.74
N PRO A 108 -23.85 -9.07 2.20
CA PRO A 108 -22.96 -9.99 1.48
C PRO A 108 -22.35 -9.38 0.21
N LYS A 109 -23.04 -8.45 -0.46
CA LYS A 109 -22.55 -7.81 -1.69
C LYS A 109 -21.45 -6.78 -1.35
N GLU A 110 -21.64 -6.01 -0.29
CA GLU A 110 -20.63 -5.08 0.19
C GLU A 110 -19.39 -5.84 0.68
N TYR A 111 -19.59 -6.91 1.45
CA TYR A 111 -18.51 -7.74 1.95
C TYR A 111 -17.70 -8.40 0.82
N SER A 112 -18.38 -8.92 -0.21
CA SER A 112 -17.69 -9.45 -1.40
C SER A 112 -16.83 -8.39 -2.09
N ARG A 113 -17.35 -7.15 -2.28
CA ARG A 113 -16.58 -6.05 -2.86
C ARG A 113 -15.39 -5.65 -1.99
N LEU A 114 -15.57 -5.68 -0.66
CA LEU A 114 -14.52 -5.39 0.30
C LEU A 114 -13.40 -6.43 0.21
N LEU A 115 -13.72 -7.71 0.19
CA LEU A 115 -12.76 -8.80 0.02
C LEU A 115 -12.07 -8.73 -1.35
N SER A 116 -12.80 -8.38 -2.41
CA SER A 116 -12.23 -8.21 -3.75
C SER A 116 -11.12 -7.15 -3.76
N LEU A 117 -11.33 -6.00 -3.10
CA LEU A 117 -10.31 -4.95 -3.06
C LEU A 117 -9.24 -5.21 -2.01
N ASN A 118 -9.64 -5.53 -0.76
CA ASN A 118 -8.70 -5.57 0.36
C ASN A 118 -7.83 -6.84 0.37
N LEU A 119 -8.26 -7.91 -0.29
CA LEU A 119 -7.57 -9.21 -0.29
C LEU A 119 -7.22 -9.68 -1.71
N LEU A 120 -8.23 -9.93 -2.56
CA LEU A 120 -8.00 -10.58 -3.86
C LEU A 120 -7.19 -9.71 -4.82
N ALA A 121 -7.42 -8.39 -4.84
CA ALA A 121 -6.63 -7.46 -5.63
C ALA A 121 -5.15 -7.44 -5.19
N ASN A 122 -4.88 -7.53 -3.89
CA ASN A 122 -3.51 -7.59 -3.38
C ASN A 122 -2.82 -8.89 -3.76
N GLN A 123 -3.53 -10.03 -3.70
CA GLN A 123 -3.02 -11.31 -4.21
C GLN A 123 -2.72 -11.23 -5.71
N ALA A 124 -3.63 -10.66 -6.50
CA ALA A 124 -3.44 -10.51 -7.94
C ALA A 124 -2.25 -9.58 -8.28
N LEU A 125 -2.06 -8.51 -7.51
CA LEU A 125 -0.87 -7.64 -7.65
C LEU A 125 0.42 -8.39 -7.36
N ILE A 126 0.49 -9.15 -6.26
CA ILE A 126 1.66 -9.98 -5.95
C ILE A 126 1.94 -10.94 -7.10
N ALA A 127 0.93 -11.69 -7.57
CA ALA A 127 1.08 -12.65 -8.65
C ALA A 127 1.55 -12.00 -9.97
N ALA A 128 0.97 -10.84 -10.34
CA ALA A 128 1.30 -10.15 -11.58
C ALA A 128 2.71 -9.53 -11.57
N PHE A 129 3.17 -9.06 -10.40
CA PHE A 129 4.46 -8.37 -10.26
C PHE A 129 5.59 -9.26 -9.71
N ASP A 130 5.34 -10.49 -9.26
CA ASP A 130 6.34 -11.40 -8.69
C ASP A 130 7.60 -11.53 -9.55
N SER A 131 7.43 -11.73 -10.85
CA SER A 131 8.56 -11.84 -11.77
C SER A 131 9.38 -10.56 -11.89
N LEU A 132 8.76 -9.39 -11.79
CA LEU A 132 9.42 -8.09 -11.82
C LEU A 132 10.14 -7.77 -10.51
N LEU A 133 9.55 -8.14 -9.37
CA LEU A 133 10.18 -8.06 -8.06
C LEU A 133 11.43 -8.95 -7.99
N LYS A 134 11.36 -10.17 -8.52
CA LYS A 134 12.51 -11.12 -8.59
C LYS A 134 13.64 -10.65 -9.50
N ARG A 135 13.38 -9.72 -10.44
CA ARG A 135 14.42 -9.13 -11.31
C ARG A 135 15.18 -7.98 -10.67
N ALA A 136 14.65 -7.39 -9.60
CA ALA A 136 15.38 -6.41 -8.83
C ALA A 136 16.49 -7.10 -8.01
N ASP A 137 17.59 -6.39 -7.76
CA ASP A 137 18.67 -6.88 -6.89
C ASP A 137 18.16 -7.13 -5.46
N SER A 138 17.23 -6.26 -5.02
CA SER A 138 16.51 -6.34 -3.77
C SER A 138 15.17 -5.62 -3.94
N ALA A 139 14.08 -6.28 -3.60
CA ALA A 139 12.73 -5.74 -3.68
C ALA A 139 12.02 -5.75 -2.33
N ASP A 140 11.08 -4.82 -2.16
CA ASP A 140 10.27 -4.70 -0.96
C ASP A 140 8.78 -4.69 -1.30
N ILE A 141 8.00 -5.49 -0.56
CA ILE A 141 6.54 -5.37 -0.54
C ILE A 141 6.14 -4.75 0.79
N VAL A 142 5.40 -3.65 0.73
CA VAL A 142 4.82 -2.99 1.91
C VAL A 142 3.32 -3.15 1.84
N ALA A 143 2.71 -3.72 2.88
CA ALA A 143 1.26 -3.83 2.94
C ALA A 143 0.68 -3.15 4.18
N LEU A 144 -0.33 -2.29 3.93
CA LEU A 144 -1.05 -1.59 4.99
C LEU A 144 -2.14 -2.50 5.56
N THR A 145 -1.97 -2.86 6.84
CA THR A 145 -2.94 -3.62 7.62
C THR A 145 -3.68 -2.73 8.62
N SER A 146 -4.11 -3.28 9.73
CA SER A 146 -4.78 -2.58 10.83
C SER A 146 -4.72 -3.43 12.09
N SER A 147 -4.78 -2.81 13.26
CA SER A 147 -4.89 -3.51 14.55
C SER A 147 -6.07 -4.50 14.58
N VAL A 148 -7.18 -4.19 13.90
CA VAL A 148 -8.37 -5.07 13.88
C VAL A 148 -8.18 -6.35 13.06
N GLY A 149 -7.09 -6.48 12.30
CA GLY A 149 -6.69 -7.74 11.66
C GLY A 149 -6.17 -8.76 12.68
N GLY A 150 -5.44 -8.31 13.70
CA GLY A 150 -4.92 -9.16 14.77
C GLY A 150 -5.78 -9.16 16.05
N GLU A 151 -6.46 -8.04 16.33
CA GLU A 151 -7.28 -7.83 17.53
C GLU A 151 -8.73 -7.50 17.12
N PRO A 152 -9.61 -8.51 16.95
CA PRO A 152 -10.98 -8.30 16.52
C PRO A 152 -11.76 -7.37 17.48
N ARG A 153 -12.62 -6.53 16.89
CA ARG A 153 -13.50 -5.61 17.62
C ARG A 153 -14.94 -5.76 17.15
N ALA A 154 -15.89 -5.51 18.07
CA ALA A 154 -17.31 -5.47 17.71
C ALA A 154 -17.55 -4.49 16.55
N PHE A 155 -18.42 -4.86 15.62
CA PHE A 155 -18.81 -4.14 14.40
C PHE A 155 -17.75 -4.07 13.29
N TRP A 156 -16.52 -4.53 13.50
CA TRP A 156 -15.42 -4.49 12.54
C TRP A 156 -15.25 -5.81 11.77
N GLY A 157 -16.21 -6.72 11.86
CA GLY A 157 -16.08 -8.10 11.34
C GLY A 157 -15.69 -8.18 9.86
N ALA A 158 -16.33 -7.42 8.99
CA ALA A 158 -16.03 -7.43 7.56
C ALA A 158 -14.61 -6.89 7.26
N TYR A 159 -14.27 -5.70 7.78
CA TYR A 159 -12.97 -5.10 7.56
C TYR A 159 -11.85 -5.87 8.26
N GLY A 160 -12.05 -6.24 9.53
CA GLY A 160 -11.05 -6.97 10.32
C GLY A 160 -10.68 -8.31 9.70
N SER A 161 -11.68 -9.09 9.27
CA SER A 161 -11.42 -10.38 8.59
C SER A 161 -10.65 -10.20 7.27
N SER A 162 -10.92 -9.15 6.49
CA SER A 162 -10.15 -8.87 5.27
C SER A 162 -8.68 -8.56 5.55
N LYS A 163 -8.41 -7.83 6.64
CA LYS A 163 -7.04 -7.49 7.03
C LYS A 163 -6.32 -8.69 7.65
N ALA A 164 -7.00 -9.51 8.46
CA ALA A 164 -6.45 -10.77 8.98
C ALA A 164 -6.07 -11.74 7.84
N ALA A 165 -6.95 -11.89 6.84
CA ALA A 165 -6.66 -12.71 5.68
C ALA A 165 -5.48 -12.19 4.85
N LEU A 166 -5.38 -10.86 4.67
CA LEU A 166 -4.23 -10.23 4.00
C LEU A 166 -2.93 -10.48 4.78
N GLU A 167 -2.93 -10.35 6.10
CA GLU A 167 -1.75 -10.62 6.94
C GLU A 167 -1.29 -12.08 6.79
N ALA A 168 -2.21 -13.04 6.83
CA ALA A 168 -1.90 -14.45 6.64
C ALA A 168 -1.29 -14.74 5.26
N LEU A 169 -1.87 -14.15 4.19
CA LEU A 169 -1.34 -14.27 2.83
C LEU A 169 0.08 -13.71 2.71
N LEU A 170 0.32 -12.56 3.30
CA LEU A 170 1.64 -11.89 3.26
C LEU A 170 2.70 -12.64 4.07
N SER A 171 2.32 -13.20 5.22
CA SER A 171 3.22 -14.04 6.01
C SER A 171 3.64 -15.29 5.24
N ALA A 172 2.68 -15.97 4.56
CA ALA A 172 2.99 -17.09 3.69
C ALA A 172 3.96 -16.70 2.57
N TYR A 173 3.70 -15.57 1.88
CA TYR A 173 4.58 -15.10 0.81
C TYR A 173 5.97 -14.68 1.32
N ALA A 174 6.06 -14.12 2.52
CA ALA A 174 7.34 -13.81 3.17
C ALA A 174 8.16 -15.07 3.41
N ASP A 175 7.53 -16.13 3.92
CA ASP A 175 8.19 -17.44 4.14
C ASP A 175 8.61 -18.09 2.82
N GLU A 176 7.76 -18.06 1.79
CA GLU A 176 8.04 -18.60 0.45
C GLU A 176 9.24 -17.90 -0.22
N THR A 177 9.46 -16.62 0.04
CA THR A 177 10.54 -15.83 -0.58
C THR A 177 11.79 -15.69 0.28
N ALA A 178 11.72 -16.06 1.56
CA ALA A 178 12.80 -15.90 2.54
C ALA A 178 14.12 -16.57 2.10
N TYR A 179 14.05 -17.76 1.48
CA TYR A 179 15.24 -18.51 1.07
C TYR A 179 16.09 -17.80 0.00
N THR A 180 15.48 -16.90 -0.81
CA THR A 180 16.22 -16.13 -1.81
C THR A 180 16.85 -14.88 -1.23
N GLY A 181 16.30 -14.34 -0.15
CA GLY A 181 16.68 -13.07 0.45
C GLY A 181 16.47 -11.82 -0.45
N ARG A 182 15.81 -12.00 -1.63
CA ARG A 182 15.65 -10.94 -2.62
C ARG A 182 14.39 -10.10 -2.42
N ILE A 183 13.34 -10.67 -1.82
CA ILE A 183 12.08 -9.97 -1.57
C ILE A 183 11.86 -9.91 -0.07
N ARG A 184 11.68 -8.72 0.46
CA ARG A 184 11.27 -8.48 1.85
C ARG A 184 9.81 -8.05 1.90
N VAL A 185 9.06 -8.59 2.85
CA VAL A 185 7.66 -8.26 3.07
C VAL A 185 7.51 -7.52 4.39
N HIS A 186 6.91 -6.34 4.36
CA HIS A 186 6.69 -5.49 5.52
C HIS A 186 5.18 -5.33 5.74
N ILE A 187 4.67 -5.81 6.86
CA ILE A 187 3.26 -5.73 7.26
C ILE A 187 3.13 -4.56 8.23
N ILE A 188 2.44 -3.49 7.82
CA ILE A 188 2.42 -2.23 8.56
C ILE A 188 1.00 -1.89 9.02
N ASP A 189 0.80 -1.88 10.35
CA ASP A 189 -0.37 -1.21 10.95
C ASP A 189 -0.07 0.28 11.04
N PRO A 190 -0.77 1.13 10.27
CA PRO A 190 -0.53 2.57 10.31
C PRO A 190 -1.00 3.23 11.62
N GLY A 191 -1.69 2.51 12.51
CA GLY A 191 -2.31 3.09 13.70
C GLY A 191 -3.40 4.13 13.37
N ALA A 192 -3.82 4.90 14.36
CA ALA A 192 -4.76 5.99 14.15
C ALA A 192 -4.10 7.10 13.30
N THR A 193 -4.61 7.29 12.08
CA THR A 193 -4.04 8.23 11.10
C THR A 193 -5.15 9.07 10.49
N ARG A 194 -4.95 10.38 10.36
CA ARG A 194 -5.89 11.36 9.81
C ARG A 194 -6.14 11.10 8.32
N THR A 195 -7.17 10.33 8.03
CA THR A 195 -7.59 9.95 6.69
C THR A 195 -9.11 10.01 6.57
N ARG A 196 -9.61 10.07 5.33
CA ARG A 196 -11.07 9.96 5.09
C ARG A 196 -11.63 8.64 5.66
N MET A 197 -10.90 7.54 5.56
CA MET A 197 -11.33 6.25 6.12
C MET A 197 -11.46 6.33 7.65
N ARG A 198 -10.53 6.99 8.33
CA ARG A 198 -10.59 7.21 9.78
C ARG A 198 -11.79 8.06 10.17
N ALA A 199 -12.04 9.16 9.48
CA ALA A 199 -13.19 10.03 9.73
C ALA A 199 -14.54 9.31 9.52
N LEU A 200 -14.62 8.38 8.57
CA LEU A 200 -15.82 7.53 8.39
C LEU A 200 -15.99 6.52 9.54
N ALA A 201 -14.91 5.97 10.06
CA ALA A 201 -14.95 5.01 11.16
C ALA A 201 -15.21 5.68 12.53
N PHE A 202 -14.77 6.91 12.72
CA PHE A 202 -14.83 7.68 13.96
C PHE A 202 -15.30 9.11 13.69
N PRO A 203 -16.58 9.33 13.33
CA PRO A 203 -17.07 10.64 12.88
C PRO A 203 -17.06 11.75 13.96
N GLY A 204 -16.89 11.38 15.23
CA GLY A 204 -16.77 12.34 16.36
C GLY A 204 -15.35 12.58 16.84
N GLU A 205 -14.34 12.03 16.15
CA GLU A 205 -12.95 12.20 16.54
C GLU A 205 -12.38 13.51 15.98
N GLU A 206 -11.71 14.29 16.84
CA GLU A 206 -11.02 15.51 16.40
C GLU A 206 -9.87 15.16 15.45
N PRO A 207 -9.82 15.72 14.23
CA PRO A 207 -8.81 15.35 13.21
C PRO A 207 -7.36 15.51 13.70
N GLU A 208 -7.10 16.51 14.52
CA GLU A 208 -5.77 16.82 15.06
C GLU A 208 -5.35 15.90 16.20
N SER A 209 -6.27 15.12 16.76
CA SER A 209 -5.96 14.12 17.81
C SER A 209 -5.23 12.89 17.27
N VAL A 210 -5.19 12.73 15.94
CA VAL A 210 -4.53 11.63 15.27
C VAL A 210 -3.44 12.13 14.31
N LYS A 211 -2.37 11.35 14.18
CA LYS A 211 -1.23 11.74 13.35
C LYS A 211 -1.59 11.92 11.88
N PRO A 212 -0.93 12.82 11.17
CA PRO A 212 -1.12 13.00 9.74
C PRO A 212 -0.51 11.82 8.94
N PRO A 213 -1.00 11.56 7.70
CA PRO A 213 -0.54 10.43 6.89
C PRO A 213 0.95 10.49 6.51
N GLU A 214 1.56 11.66 6.50
CA GLU A 214 2.98 11.89 6.21
C GLU A 214 3.90 11.16 7.20
N VAL A 215 3.47 11.02 8.46
CA VAL A 215 4.20 10.24 9.48
C VAL A 215 4.33 8.78 9.05
N VAL A 216 3.25 8.20 8.49
CA VAL A 216 3.25 6.82 8.00
C VAL A 216 4.11 6.69 6.74
N GLY A 217 3.98 7.63 5.79
CA GLY A 217 4.81 7.65 4.58
C GLY A 217 6.31 7.71 4.90
N LYS A 218 6.69 8.57 5.87
CA LYS A 218 8.07 8.68 6.34
C LYS A 218 8.56 7.38 7.01
N ALA A 219 7.75 6.80 7.90
CA ALA A 219 8.10 5.54 8.58
C ALA A 219 8.31 4.38 7.60
N ILE A 220 7.52 4.32 6.52
CA ILE A 220 7.71 3.36 5.44
C ILE A 220 9.08 3.55 4.79
N VAL A 221 9.42 4.78 4.37
CA VAL A 221 10.71 5.10 3.74
C VAL A 221 11.87 4.75 4.66
N GLU A 222 11.81 5.11 5.93
CA GLU A 222 12.86 4.82 6.92
C GLU A 222 13.06 3.30 7.10
N ARG A 223 11.95 2.53 7.16
CA ARG A 223 12.02 1.09 7.28
C ARG A 223 12.68 0.43 6.07
N LEU A 224 12.31 0.85 4.88
CA LEU A 224 12.89 0.34 3.63
C LEU A 224 14.37 0.71 3.52
N ALA A 225 14.75 1.94 3.86
CA ALA A 225 16.13 2.42 3.86
C ALA A 225 17.03 1.66 4.87
N ALA A 226 16.45 1.25 5.99
CA ALA A 226 17.13 0.45 7.00
C ALA A 226 17.33 -1.03 6.60
N ASN A 227 16.81 -1.47 5.45
CA ASN A 227 16.78 -2.88 5.03
C ASN A 227 16.20 -3.82 6.12
N ALA A 228 15.09 -3.38 6.73
CA ALA A 228 14.47 -4.10 7.84
C ALA A 228 14.10 -5.54 7.46
N PRO A 229 14.06 -6.48 8.42
CA PRO A 229 13.79 -7.90 8.17
C PRO A 229 12.42 -8.14 7.51
N THR A 230 12.32 -9.24 6.74
CA THR A 230 11.07 -9.72 6.11
C THR A 230 10.13 -10.34 7.14
N GLY A 231 8.83 -10.30 6.86
CA GLY A 231 7.79 -10.98 7.64
C GLY A 231 7.38 -10.31 8.94
N GLU A 232 8.04 -9.21 9.33
CA GLU A 232 7.69 -8.50 10.55
C GLU A 232 6.43 -7.66 10.38
N LYS A 233 5.51 -7.78 11.37
CA LYS A 233 4.39 -6.85 11.56
C LYS A 233 4.80 -5.76 12.54
N ILE A 234 4.73 -4.53 12.09
CA ILE A 234 4.99 -3.35 12.92
C ILE A 234 3.78 -2.42 12.97
N ARG A 235 3.74 -1.62 14.02
CA ARG A 235 2.80 -0.51 14.14
C ARG A 235 3.56 0.81 14.09
N VAL A 236 2.99 1.77 13.36
CA VAL A 236 3.50 3.15 13.34
C VAL A 236 2.77 3.93 14.42
N ASP A 237 3.45 4.27 15.48
CA ASP A 237 2.93 5.15 16.53
C ASP A 237 3.18 6.64 16.19
N ALA A 238 2.57 7.54 16.97
CA ALA A 238 2.65 8.99 16.74
C ALA A 238 4.03 9.55 17.09
#